data_12a9d0a8d555e01a79f74dba826e7797
#
_entry.id   12a9d0a8d555e01a79f74dba826e7797
#
_cell.length_a   1.000
_cell.length_b   1.000
_cell.length_c   1.000
_cell.angle_alpha   90.00
_cell.angle_beta   90.00
_cell.angle_gamma   90.00
#
_symmetry.space_group_name_H-M   'P 1'
#
loop_
_entity.id
_entity.type
_entity.pdbx_description
1 polymer ?
#
loop_
_entity_poly.entity_id
_entity_poly.type
_entity_poly.pdbx_seq_one_letter_code
_entity_poly.pdbx_strand_id
1 'polypeptide(L)'
;MPAGLMASVTPTRIPEVADVGRMQRDRLARVRGLMRENGIEALVLLGNTNVVYATGAIWPLADSGRGNFEQPVAVVLADDEWPHLFSPVREDDRLRTELPPEHLHGPVYLDFDEGVQAFAAELVGLVTPGAVIALDEWTHALRREHSLLFAGETPIDGGPVISRAKAVKTPDELALMRQGLRITERAISAVQAQLAPRVRQTDLTATFLRTIFEAGADANILDPIWQVMPARIADGPWTTTGDLACPLSSTERQLVEGDVIWVDTGISFGGFHSDFGRTWIVGREPDAAQRAQFERWRRIMDAVLEVTRAGATAADLTGAAIEAAGGMKPWMPHFYLGHGLGIDSAEMPYVGSDIGEAFDASLVLADGMVLVLEPIVWEDGAAGYRSEEVLLITEDGWEPMTDYPYDPF
;
A
#
# COMPACT_ATOMS: atom_id res chain seq x y z
N MET A 1 10.83 -5.28 39.57
CA MET A 1 9.89 -5.10 38.45
C MET A 1 8.62 -4.53 39.02
N PRO A 2 8.25 -3.28 38.80
CA PRO A 2 6.97 -2.79 39.20
C PRO A 2 5.91 -3.37 38.25
N ALA A 3 4.98 -4.14 38.79
CA ALA A 3 3.74 -4.52 38.16
C ALA A 3 2.83 -3.26 38.10
N GLY A 4 3.12 -2.38 37.15
CA GLY A 4 2.40 -1.13 36.95
C GLY A 4 1.85 -1.06 35.54
N LEU A 5 0.54 -1.23 35.44
CA LEU A 5 -0.36 -0.80 34.38
C LEU A 5 0.02 -1.21 32.92
N MET A 6 -0.17 -2.47 32.61
CA MET A 6 -0.75 -2.81 31.33
C MET A 6 -2.27 -2.60 31.47
N ALA A 7 -2.76 -1.42 31.17
CA ALA A 7 -4.15 -1.29 30.86
C ALA A 7 -4.43 -2.23 29.70
N SER A 8 -5.25 -3.23 29.89
CA SER A 8 -5.63 -4.16 28.82
C SER A 8 -6.30 -3.34 27.73
N VAL A 9 -5.57 -3.14 26.63
CA VAL A 9 -6.12 -2.47 25.46
C VAL A 9 -7.06 -3.47 24.81
N THR A 10 -8.33 -3.16 24.81
CA THR A 10 -9.29 -3.94 24.03
C THR A 10 -8.97 -3.70 22.55
N PRO A 11 -8.67 -4.74 21.77
CA PRO A 11 -8.41 -4.58 20.34
C PRO A 11 -9.64 -3.98 19.64
N THR A 12 -9.43 -3.02 18.78
CA THR A 12 -10.50 -2.46 17.94
C THR A 12 -10.96 -3.51 16.94
N ARG A 13 -12.27 -3.66 16.78
CA ARG A 13 -12.87 -4.60 15.82
C ARG A 13 -13.32 -3.87 14.57
N ILE A 14 -13.15 -4.52 13.41
CA ILE A 14 -13.53 -3.96 12.11
C ILE A 14 -14.99 -3.48 12.06
N PRO A 15 -15.99 -4.23 12.52
CA PRO A 15 -17.40 -3.78 12.48
C PRO A 15 -17.68 -2.53 13.34
N GLU A 16 -16.78 -2.19 14.28
CA GLU A 16 -16.88 -0.98 15.09
C GLU A 16 -16.38 0.26 14.34
N VAL A 17 -15.64 0.05 13.23
CA VAL A 17 -14.97 1.10 12.43
C VAL A 17 -15.65 1.33 11.10
N ALA A 18 -16.10 0.26 10.42
CA ALA A 18 -16.59 0.30 9.06
C ALA A 18 -17.76 -0.67 8.81
N ASP A 19 -18.66 -0.28 7.92
CA ASP A 19 -19.69 -1.17 7.36
C ASP A 19 -19.11 -1.93 6.17
N VAL A 20 -18.66 -3.17 6.43
CA VAL A 20 -17.99 -4.01 5.43
C VAL A 20 -18.90 -4.32 4.25
N GLY A 21 -20.21 -4.55 4.49
CA GLY A 21 -21.17 -4.83 3.42
C GLY A 21 -21.38 -3.64 2.50
N ARG A 22 -21.51 -2.41 3.05
CA ARG A 22 -21.60 -1.18 2.27
C ARG A 22 -20.31 -0.97 1.47
N MET A 23 -19.15 -1.09 2.12
CA MET A 23 -17.85 -0.97 1.48
C MET A 23 -17.73 -1.86 0.24
N GLN A 24 -18.14 -3.13 0.37
CA GLN A 24 -18.07 -4.08 -0.74
C GLN A 24 -19.00 -3.70 -1.90
N ARG A 25 -20.24 -3.28 -1.60
CA ARG A 25 -21.17 -2.80 -2.65
C ARG A 25 -20.63 -1.57 -3.38
N ASP A 26 -20.06 -0.61 -2.65
CA ASP A 26 -19.52 0.63 -3.23
C ASP A 26 -18.32 0.34 -4.14
N ARG A 27 -17.41 -0.56 -3.71
CA ARG A 27 -16.28 -1.04 -4.52
C ARG A 27 -16.76 -1.70 -5.82
N LEU A 28 -17.67 -2.67 -5.72
CA LEU A 28 -18.20 -3.38 -6.87
C LEU A 28 -18.96 -2.46 -7.83
N ALA A 29 -19.73 -1.50 -7.30
CA ALA A 29 -20.40 -0.50 -8.12
C ALA A 29 -19.39 0.32 -8.93
N ARG A 30 -18.25 0.70 -8.33
CA ARG A 30 -17.17 1.43 -9.01
C ARG A 30 -16.46 0.56 -10.05
N VAL A 31 -16.10 -0.68 -9.71
CA VAL A 31 -15.47 -1.62 -10.67
C VAL A 31 -16.38 -1.80 -11.87
N ARG A 32 -17.67 -2.09 -11.67
CA ARG A 32 -18.65 -2.27 -12.77
C ARG A 32 -18.85 -0.99 -13.58
N GLY A 33 -18.83 0.18 -12.94
CA GLY A 33 -18.87 1.46 -13.65
C GLY A 33 -17.70 1.59 -14.63
N LEU A 34 -16.49 1.36 -14.16
CA LEU A 34 -15.27 1.38 -14.98
C LEU A 34 -15.24 0.28 -16.06
N MET A 35 -15.76 -0.92 -15.76
CA MET A 35 -15.92 -1.97 -16.77
C MET A 35 -16.80 -1.52 -17.92
N ARG A 36 -17.98 -0.94 -17.61
CA ARG A 36 -18.92 -0.43 -18.63
C ARG A 36 -18.33 0.72 -19.46
N GLU A 37 -17.59 1.63 -18.83
CA GLU A 37 -16.86 2.71 -19.53
C GLU A 37 -15.87 2.18 -20.57
N ASN A 38 -15.29 1.00 -20.30
CA ASN A 38 -14.29 0.35 -21.16
C ASN A 38 -14.86 -0.80 -22.02
N GLY A 39 -16.18 -1.01 -21.99
CA GLY A 39 -16.84 -2.05 -22.77
C GLY A 39 -16.50 -3.47 -22.33
N ILE A 40 -16.12 -3.67 -21.07
CA ILE A 40 -15.75 -4.96 -20.47
C ILE A 40 -16.99 -5.59 -19.84
N GLU A 41 -17.32 -6.82 -20.22
CA GLU A 41 -18.46 -7.56 -19.70
C GLU A 41 -18.07 -8.49 -18.55
N ALA A 42 -16.82 -9.04 -18.57
CA ALA A 42 -16.28 -9.83 -17.49
C ALA A 42 -14.83 -9.43 -17.18
N LEU A 43 -14.52 -9.25 -15.88
CA LEU A 43 -13.19 -8.97 -15.38
C LEU A 43 -12.72 -10.15 -14.52
N VAL A 44 -11.69 -10.85 -14.98
CA VAL A 44 -11.05 -11.95 -14.27
C VAL A 44 -9.86 -11.42 -13.49
N LEU A 45 -9.87 -11.64 -12.20
CA LEU A 45 -8.85 -11.15 -11.27
C LEU A 45 -8.04 -12.33 -10.69
N LEU A 46 -6.73 -12.27 -10.89
CA LEU A 46 -5.74 -13.22 -10.37
C LEU A 46 -4.84 -12.57 -9.32
N GLY A 47 -4.65 -11.25 -9.38
CA GLY A 47 -3.88 -10.52 -8.39
C GLY A 47 -4.52 -10.64 -7.01
N ASN A 48 -3.76 -11.12 -6.00
CA ASN A 48 -4.31 -11.45 -4.68
C ASN A 48 -5.09 -10.29 -4.06
N THR A 49 -4.52 -9.09 -4.03
CA THR A 49 -5.17 -7.89 -3.48
C THR A 49 -6.37 -7.44 -4.32
N ASN A 50 -6.35 -7.67 -5.63
CA ASN A 50 -7.48 -7.39 -6.52
C ASN A 50 -8.65 -8.34 -6.26
N VAL A 51 -8.36 -9.64 -6.01
CA VAL A 51 -9.38 -10.60 -5.57
C VAL A 51 -9.97 -10.20 -4.23
N VAL A 52 -9.12 -9.86 -3.25
CA VAL A 52 -9.58 -9.38 -1.92
C VAL A 52 -10.43 -8.12 -2.05
N TYR A 53 -10.02 -7.17 -2.90
CA TYR A 53 -10.78 -5.94 -3.16
C TYR A 53 -12.17 -6.23 -3.70
N ALA A 54 -12.26 -7.10 -4.69
CA ALA A 54 -13.53 -7.43 -5.36
C ALA A 54 -14.46 -8.33 -4.52
N THR A 55 -13.92 -9.23 -3.69
CA THR A 55 -14.72 -10.26 -3.01
C THR A 55 -14.85 -10.05 -1.51
N GLY A 56 -13.99 -9.24 -0.90
CA GLY A 56 -13.86 -9.14 0.56
C GLY A 56 -13.23 -10.37 1.23
N ALA A 57 -12.78 -11.36 0.46
CA ALA A 57 -12.08 -12.53 1.00
C ALA A 57 -10.74 -12.13 1.62
N ILE A 58 -10.43 -12.65 2.80
CA ILE A 58 -9.13 -12.44 3.44
C ILE A 58 -8.22 -13.60 3.08
N TRP A 59 -7.02 -13.27 2.58
CA TRP A 59 -6.02 -14.26 2.25
C TRP A 59 -4.76 -14.04 3.07
N PRO A 60 -4.15 -15.10 3.64
CA PRO A 60 -2.91 -14.95 4.40
C PRO A 60 -1.78 -14.38 3.51
N LEU A 61 -1.13 -13.31 3.94
CA LEU A 61 -0.02 -12.71 3.20
C LEU A 61 1.15 -13.68 3.00
N ALA A 62 1.38 -14.57 3.98
CA ALA A 62 2.44 -15.55 3.91
C ALA A 62 2.28 -16.56 2.76
N ASP A 63 1.03 -16.79 2.32
CA ASP A 63 0.68 -17.75 1.28
C ASP A 63 0.34 -17.07 -0.05
N SER A 64 0.65 -15.79 -0.19
CA SER A 64 0.32 -14.98 -1.38
C SER A 64 1.19 -15.26 -2.61
N GLY A 65 2.20 -16.14 -2.50
CA GLY A 65 3.06 -16.52 -3.62
C GLY A 65 2.29 -17.32 -4.69
N ARG A 66 2.55 -17.02 -5.98
CA ARG A 66 1.92 -17.72 -7.11
C ARG A 66 2.20 -19.23 -7.19
N GLY A 67 3.20 -19.72 -6.49
CA GLY A 67 3.46 -21.16 -6.37
C GLY A 67 2.50 -21.87 -5.43
N ASN A 68 1.58 -21.16 -4.81
CA ASN A 68 0.57 -21.76 -3.95
C ASN A 68 -0.63 -22.23 -4.79
N PHE A 69 -0.96 -23.50 -4.70
CA PHE A 69 -2.11 -24.12 -5.39
C PHE A 69 -3.48 -23.57 -4.91
N GLU A 70 -3.49 -22.81 -3.83
CA GLU A 70 -4.72 -22.31 -3.20
C GLU A 70 -5.04 -20.87 -3.55
N GLN A 71 -4.36 -20.29 -4.55
CA GLN A 71 -4.58 -18.89 -4.92
C GLN A 71 -6.01 -18.69 -5.42
N PRO A 72 -6.78 -17.76 -4.83
CA PRO A 72 -8.14 -17.49 -5.26
C PRO A 72 -8.16 -16.75 -6.60
N VAL A 73 -9.25 -16.94 -7.34
CA VAL A 73 -9.56 -16.21 -8.57
C VAL A 73 -10.95 -15.60 -8.40
N ALA A 74 -11.13 -14.37 -8.84
CA ALA A 74 -12.45 -13.75 -8.88
C ALA A 74 -12.87 -13.40 -10.30
N VAL A 75 -14.18 -13.48 -10.57
CA VAL A 75 -14.78 -12.99 -11.81
C VAL A 75 -15.85 -11.98 -11.44
N VAL A 76 -15.69 -10.76 -11.91
CA VAL A 76 -16.69 -9.69 -11.79
C VAL A 76 -17.41 -9.57 -13.12
N LEU A 77 -18.74 -9.68 -13.13
CA LEU A 77 -19.57 -9.46 -14.29
C LEU A 77 -20.16 -8.05 -14.26
N ALA A 78 -20.22 -7.37 -15.40
CA ALA A 78 -20.70 -5.99 -15.48
C ALA A 78 -22.17 -5.85 -15.06
N ASP A 79 -22.97 -6.90 -15.25
CA ASP A 79 -24.41 -6.91 -14.99
C ASP A 79 -24.82 -7.81 -13.81
N ASP A 80 -23.85 -8.36 -13.06
CA ASP A 80 -24.12 -9.10 -11.83
C ASP A 80 -23.83 -8.23 -10.59
N GLU A 81 -24.65 -8.39 -9.55
CA GLU A 81 -24.46 -7.65 -8.30
C GLU A 81 -23.24 -8.17 -7.51
N TRP A 82 -22.97 -9.47 -7.57
CA TRP A 82 -21.95 -10.14 -6.79
C TRP A 82 -20.80 -10.68 -7.65
N PRO A 83 -19.57 -10.70 -7.16
CA PRO A 83 -18.47 -11.35 -7.84
C PRO A 83 -18.55 -12.87 -7.65
N HIS A 84 -18.08 -13.65 -8.61
CA HIS A 84 -17.84 -15.06 -8.44
C HIS A 84 -16.45 -15.29 -7.86
N LEU A 85 -16.36 -16.08 -6.79
CA LEU A 85 -15.10 -16.44 -6.12
C LEU A 85 -14.78 -17.91 -6.34
N PHE A 86 -13.65 -18.19 -6.96
CA PHE A 86 -13.07 -19.52 -7.12
C PHE A 86 -11.99 -19.73 -6.07
N SER A 87 -12.29 -20.54 -5.05
CA SER A 87 -11.42 -20.70 -3.88
C SER A 87 -11.62 -22.04 -3.21
N PRO A 88 -10.59 -22.62 -2.57
CA PRO A 88 -10.76 -23.78 -1.69
C PRO A 88 -11.55 -23.43 -0.42
N VAL A 89 -11.60 -22.14 -0.06
CA VAL A 89 -12.28 -21.63 1.12
C VAL A 89 -13.69 -21.22 0.73
N ARG A 90 -14.67 -22.02 1.12
CA ARG A 90 -16.08 -21.80 0.76
C ARG A 90 -16.94 -21.22 1.88
N GLU A 91 -16.62 -21.54 3.12
CA GLU A 91 -17.43 -21.21 4.29
C GLU A 91 -16.52 -21.11 5.50
N ASP A 92 -15.87 -19.98 5.71
CA ASP A 92 -15.20 -19.75 6.97
C ASP A 92 -15.13 -18.24 7.28
N ASP A 93 -14.64 -17.94 8.47
CA ASP A 93 -14.46 -16.59 9.01
C ASP A 93 -13.48 -15.71 8.17
N ARG A 94 -12.92 -16.23 7.07
CA ARG A 94 -12.03 -15.49 6.16
C ARG A 94 -12.80 -14.68 5.11
N LEU A 95 -14.08 -14.94 4.91
CA LEU A 95 -14.94 -14.07 4.11
C LEU A 95 -15.51 -12.99 5.03
N ARG A 96 -15.07 -11.76 4.82
CA ARG A 96 -15.63 -10.60 5.55
C ARG A 96 -16.98 -10.16 5.00
N THR A 97 -17.34 -10.66 3.80
CA THR A 97 -18.63 -10.41 3.16
C THR A 97 -19.34 -11.72 2.88
N GLU A 98 -20.65 -11.72 3.03
CA GLU A 98 -21.48 -12.85 2.65
C GLU A 98 -21.67 -12.82 1.13
N LEU A 99 -21.04 -13.75 0.41
CA LEU A 99 -21.32 -13.99 -0.99
C LEU A 99 -22.44 -15.01 -1.12
N PRO A 100 -23.36 -14.86 -2.09
CA PRO A 100 -24.39 -15.87 -2.35
C PRO A 100 -23.73 -17.24 -2.65
N PRO A 101 -24.30 -18.36 -2.17
CA PRO A 101 -23.72 -19.69 -2.37
C PRO A 101 -23.45 -20.05 -3.84
N GLU A 102 -24.28 -19.57 -4.76
CA GLU A 102 -24.14 -19.75 -6.21
C GLU A 102 -22.94 -19.00 -6.81
N HIS A 103 -22.36 -18.04 -6.08
CA HIS A 103 -21.15 -17.29 -6.46
C HIS A 103 -19.87 -17.89 -5.85
N LEU A 104 -19.99 -18.95 -5.05
CA LEU A 104 -18.86 -19.65 -4.44
C LEU A 104 -18.54 -20.93 -5.24
N HIS A 105 -17.41 -20.94 -5.90
CA HIS A 105 -16.96 -22.01 -6.77
C HIS A 105 -15.80 -22.80 -6.14
N GLY A 106 -15.56 -24.02 -6.66
CA GLY A 106 -14.37 -24.80 -6.32
C GLY A 106 -13.09 -24.11 -6.79
N PRO A 107 -11.93 -24.47 -6.20
CA PRO A 107 -10.66 -23.89 -6.59
C PRO A 107 -10.32 -24.20 -8.05
N VAL A 108 -9.65 -23.25 -8.70
CA VAL A 108 -9.08 -23.42 -10.04
C VAL A 108 -7.57 -23.19 -9.98
N TYR A 109 -6.83 -23.92 -10.81
CA TYR A 109 -5.36 -23.94 -10.76
C TYR A 109 -4.79 -23.40 -12.07
N LEU A 110 -4.82 -22.09 -12.24
CA LEU A 110 -4.51 -21.40 -13.50
C LEU A 110 -3.02 -21.44 -13.90
N ASP A 111 -2.17 -22.03 -13.07
CA ASP A 111 -0.77 -22.32 -13.43
C ASP A 111 -0.61 -23.64 -14.21
N PHE A 112 -1.68 -24.42 -14.37
CA PHE A 112 -1.71 -25.72 -15.06
C PHE A 112 -2.74 -25.71 -16.18
N ASP A 113 -2.43 -26.42 -17.27
CA ASP A 113 -3.33 -26.50 -18.46
C ASP A 113 -4.69 -27.08 -18.12
N GLU A 114 -4.72 -28.14 -17.32
CA GLU A 114 -5.97 -28.78 -16.85
C GLU A 114 -6.80 -27.84 -15.99
N GLY A 115 -6.16 -27.00 -15.20
CA GLY A 115 -6.83 -25.98 -14.38
C GLY A 115 -7.43 -24.86 -15.23
N VAL A 116 -6.72 -24.43 -16.29
CA VAL A 116 -7.26 -23.45 -17.25
C VAL A 116 -8.45 -24.02 -18.00
N GLN A 117 -8.38 -25.31 -18.42
CA GLN A 117 -9.50 -26.00 -19.11
C GLN A 117 -10.73 -26.10 -18.19
N ALA A 118 -10.53 -26.44 -16.92
CA ALA A 118 -11.61 -26.50 -15.94
C ALA A 118 -12.23 -25.10 -15.71
N PHE A 119 -11.41 -24.08 -15.55
CA PHE A 119 -11.87 -22.69 -15.39
C PHE A 119 -12.62 -22.19 -16.63
N ALA A 120 -12.14 -22.50 -17.84
CA ALA A 120 -12.82 -22.14 -19.08
C ALA A 120 -14.22 -22.72 -19.18
N ALA A 121 -14.39 -23.99 -18.74
CA ALA A 121 -15.69 -24.65 -18.72
C ALA A 121 -16.68 -23.96 -17.76
N GLU A 122 -16.22 -23.55 -16.58
CA GLU A 122 -17.01 -22.77 -15.62
C GLU A 122 -17.35 -21.37 -16.17
N LEU A 123 -16.35 -20.67 -16.71
CA LEU A 123 -16.51 -19.30 -17.22
C LEU A 123 -17.55 -19.22 -18.37
N VAL A 124 -17.57 -20.21 -19.25
CA VAL A 124 -18.58 -20.32 -20.34
C VAL A 124 -20.01 -20.35 -19.77
N GLY A 125 -20.20 -20.89 -18.57
CA GLY A 125 -21.49 -20.86 -17.88
C GLY A 125 -21.87 -19.51 -17.28
N LEU A 126 -20.89 -18.60 -17.10
CA LEU A 126 -21.09 -17.30 -16.46
C LEU A 126 -21.21 -16.16 -17.48
N VAL A 127 -20.61 -16.27 -18.66
CA VAL A 127 -20.56 -15.20 -19.67
C VAL A 127 -21.35 -15.56 -20.93
N THR A 128 -21.84 -14.56 -21.64
CA THR A 128 -22.45 -14.76 -22.95
C THR A 128 -21.40 -15.09 -24.02
N PRO A 129 -21.72 -15.91 -25.05
CA PRO A 129 -20.79 -16.14 -26.14
C PRO A 129 -20.34 -14.83 -26.82
N GLY A 130 -19.03 -14.61 -26.91
CA GLY A 130 -18.47 -13.41 -27.50
C GLY A 130 -18.35 -12.22 -26.51
N ALA A 131 -18.56 -12.47 -25.21
CA ALA A 131 -18.37 -11.44 -24.18
C ALA A 131 -16.94 -10.90 -24.19
N VAL A 132 -16.80 -9.60 -23.97
CA VAL A 132 -15.51 -8.93 -23.82
C VAL A 132 -14.96 -9.21 -22.43
N ILE A 133 -13.89 -10.01 -22.36
CA ILE A 133 -13.25 -10.42 -21.13
C ILE A 133 -11.93 -9.69 -20.95
N ALA A 134 -11.68 -9.18 -19.74
CA ALA A 134 -10.42 -8.58 -19.34
C ALA A 134 -9.77 -9.40 -18.20
N LEU A 135 -8.43 -9.35 -18.14
CA LEU A 135 -7.63 -9.96 -17.06
C LEU A 135 -6.70 -8.93 -16.46
N ASP A 136 -6.47 -9.01 -15.15
CA ASP A 136 -5.47 -8.19 -14.47
C ASP A 136 -4.05 -8.78 -14.57
N GLU A 137 -3.94 -10.11 -14.67
CA GLU A 137 -2.65 -10.82 -14.72
C GLU A 137 -2.70 -12.08 -15.63
N TRP A 138 -1.51 -12.60 -15.93
CA TRP A 138 -1.34 -13.79 -16.76
C TRP A 138 -0.48 -14.85 -16.08
N THR A 139 -0.92 -16.10 -16.11
CA THR A 139 -0.03 -17.26 -15.90
C THR A 139 0.52 -17.78 -17.23
N HIS A 140 1.55 -18.60 -17.20
CA HIS A 140 2.06 -19.25 -18.41
C HIS A 140 1.05 -20.19 -19.04
N ALA A 141 0.31 -20.97 -18.22
CA ALA A 141 -0.73 -21.87 -18.69
C ALA A 141 -1.89 -21.09 -19.32
N LEU A 142 -2.35 -20.02 -18.66
CA LEU A 142 -3.41 -19.16 -19.17
C LEU A 142 -3.06 -18.53 -20.52
N ARG A 143 -1.80 -18.11 -20.69
CA ARG A 143 -1.31 -17.58 -21.96
C ARG A 143 -1.23 -18.63 -23.05
N ARG A 144 -0.88 -19.87 -22.72
CA ARG A 144 -0.80 -20.98 -23.66
C ARG A 144 -2.18 -21.44 -24.12
N GLU A 145 -3.12 -21.51 -23.21
CA GLU A 145 -4.49 -22.01 -23.41
C GLU A 145 -5.52 -20.88 -23.65
N HIS A 146 -5.06 -19.64 -23.90
CA HIS A 146 -5.92 -18.45 -23.97
C HIS A 146 -7.11 -18.57 -24.94
N SER A 147 -6.95 -19.34 -26.03
CA SER A 147 -8.00 -19.55 -27.02
C SER A 147 -9.25 -20.26 -26.47
N LEU A 148 -9.11 -20.99 -25.36
CA LEU A 148 -10.25 -21.62 -24.68
C LEU A 148 -11.17 -20.60 -24.01
N LEU A 149 -10.59 -19.50 -23.51
CA LEU A 149 -11.30 -18.46 -22.78
C LEU A 149 -11.80 -17.34 -23.69
N PHE A 150 -11.05 -17.02 -24.76
CA PHE A 150 -11.25 -15.79 -25.51
C PHE A 150 -11.64 -16.04 -27.00
N ALA A 151 -12.01 -17.27 -27.35
CA ALA A 151 -12.45 -17.63 -28.72
C ALA A 151 -11.51 -17.10 -29.84
N GLY A 152 -10.21 -16.98 -29.54
CA GLY A 152 -9.20 -16.47 -30.47
C GLY A 152 -9.02 -14.96 -30.49
N GLU A 153 -9.73 -14.20 -29.69
CA GLU A 153 -9.52 -12.76 -29.49
C GLU A 153 -8.44 -12.50 -28.45
N THR A 154 -7.78 -11.34 -28.53
CA THR A 154 -6.81 -10.91 -27.51
C THR A 154 -7.58 -10.34 -26.33
N PRO A 155 -7.39 -10.87 -25.11
CA PRO A 155 -8.04 -10.31 -23.92
C PRO A 155 -7.60 -8.88 -23.66
N ILE A 156 -8.50 -8.10 -23.07
CA ILE A 156 -8.24 -6.73 -22.66
C ILE A 156 -7.43 -6.74 -21.37
N ASP A 157 -6.51 -5.78 -21.22
CA ASP A 157 -5.82 -5.52 -19.95
C ASP A 157 -6.82 -4.95 -18.93
N GLY A 158 -7.12 -5.74 -17.90
CA GLY A 158 -8.01 -5.38 -16.79
C GLY A 158 -7.32 -4.60 -15.67
N GLY A 159 -5.98 -4.58 -15.67
CA GLY A 159 -5.18 -3.90 -14.66
C GLY A 159 -5.56 -2.43 -14.45
N PRO A 160 -5.70 -1.61 -15.52
CA PRO A 160 -6.12 -0.22 -15.39
C PRO A 160 -7.50 -0.03 -14.75
N VAL A 161 -8.45 -0.94 -14.98
CA VAL A 161 -9.80 -0.87 -14.39
C VAL A 161 -9.73 -1.06 -12.89
N ILE A 162 -9.09 -2.13 -12.44
CA ILE A 162 -9.01 -2.43 -11.01
C ILE A 162 -8.12 -1.43 -10.26
N SER A 163 -7.02 -0.96 -10.86
CA SER A 163 -6.15 0.06 -10.28
C SER A 163 -6.88 1.39 -10.09
N ARG A 164 -7.65 1.85 -11.08
CA ARG A 164 -8.48 3.06 -10.97
C ARG A 164 -9.59 2.89 -9.92
N ALA A 165 -10.17 1.70 -9.80
CA ALA A 165 -11.18 1.43 -8.79
C ALA A 165 -10.60 1.53 -7.37
N LYS A 166 -9.39 0.99 -7.15
CA LYS A 166 -8.67 1.03 -5.87
C LYS A 166 -8.18 2.42 -5.50
N ALA A 167 -7.74 3.21 -6.49
CA ALA A 167 -7.13 4.51 -6.26
C ALA A 167 -8.03 5.47 -5.46
N VAL A 168 -9.33 5.49 -5.74
CA VAL A 168 -10.32 6.35 -5.04
C VAL A 168 -10.99 5.54 -3.93
N LYS A 169 -10.88 5.97 -2.69
CA LYS A 169 -11.37 5.24 -1.50
C LYS A 169 -12.85 5.49 -1.21
N THR A 170 -13.53 4.49 -0.70
CA THR A 170 -14.85 4.65 -0.10
C THR A 170 -14.72 5.21 1.32
N PRO A 171 -15.78 5.78 1.92
CA PRO A 171 -15.74 6.25 3.30
C PRO A 171 -15.36 5.17 4.31
N ASP A 172 -15.79 3.93 4.08
CA ASP A 172 -15.46 2.79 4.97
C ASP A 172 -13.99 2.37 4.84
N GLU A 173 -13.43 2.40 3.62
CA GLU A 173 -12.00 2.19 3.39
C GLU A 173 -11.17 3.23 4.14
N LEU A 174 -11.52 4.51 4.02
CA LEU A 174 -10.85 5.60 4.74
C LEU A 174 -10.93 5.42 6.24
N ALA A 175 -12.06 4.95 6.78
CA ALA A 175 -12.21 4.70 8.20
C ALA A 175 -11.25 3.59 8.70
N LEU A 176 -11.10 2.49 7.92
CA LEU A 176 -10.15 1.41 8.23
C LEU A 176 -8.70 1.88 8.13
N MET A 177 -8.35 2.63 7.08
CA MET A 177 -7.00 3.20 6.90
C MET A 177 -6.64 4.14 8.05
N ARG A 178 -7.54 5.07 8.43
CA ARG A 178 -7.32 5.95 9.58
C ARG A 178 -7.13 5.17 10.88
N GLN A 179 -7.81 4.04 11.05
CA GLN A 179 -7.60 3.19 12.23
C GLN A 179 -6.24 2.49 12.17
N GLY A 180 -5.83 1.98 11.02
CA GLY A 180 -4.50 1.39 10.82
C GLY A 180 -3.38 2.39 11.13
N LEU A 181 -3.49 3.62 10.62
CA LEU A 181 -2.53 4.70 10.90
C LEU A 181 -2.45 5.02 12.40
N ARG A 182 -3.59 5.13 13.11
CA ARG A 182 -3.59 5.34 14.58
C ARG A 182 -2.92 4.21 15.35
N ILE A 183 -3.09 2.96 14.90
CA ILE A 183 -2.41 1.81 15.52
C ILE A 183 -0.90 1.93 15.29
N THR A 184 -0.48 2.29 14.08
CA THR A 184 0.92 2.51 13.73
C THR A 184 1.54 3.63 14.57
N GLU A 185 0.93 4.81 14.62
CA GLU A 185 1.41 5.96 15.42
C GLU A 185 1.55 5.61 16.91
N ARG A 186 0.60 4.85 17.45
CA ARG A 186 0.71 4.35 18.82
C ARG A 186 1.92 3.44 19.02
N ALA A 187 2.17 2.50 18.08
CA ALA A 187 3.31 1.59 18.16
C ALA A 187 4.63 2.34 18.00
N ILE A 188 4.67 3.31 17.08
CA ILE A 188 5.81 4.21 16.87
C ILE A 188 6.12 5.03 18.13
N SER A 189 5.09 5.57 18.80
CA SER A 189 5.27 6.27 20.08
C SER A 189 5.89 5.38 21.16
N ALA A 190 5.47 4.10 21.24
CA ALA A 190 6.05 3.15 22.17
C ALA A 190 7.51 2.80 21.83
N VAL A 191 7.86 2.73 20.55
CA VAL A 191 9.22 2.52 20.07
C VAL A 191 10.09 3.73 20.36
N GLN A 192 9.64 4.94 20.01
CA GLN A 192 10.38 6.19 20.23
C GLN A 192 10.70 6.42 21.72
N ALA A 193 9.77 6.04 22.61
CA ALA A 193 9.99 6.13 24.06
C ALA A 193 11.12 5.21 24.58
N GLN A 194 11.54 4.21 23.78
CA GLN A 194 12.66 3.31 24.10
C GLN A 194 13.96 3.70 23.37
N LEU A 195 13.90 4.70 22.49
CA LEU A 195 15.03 5.08 21.66
C LEU A 195 16.16 5.67 22.53
N ALA A 196 17.23 4.89 22.71
CA ALA A 196 18.37 5.27 23.54
C ALA A 196 19.65 4.53 23.09
N PRO A 197 20.84 5.07 23.42
CA PRO A 197 22.09 4.35 23.21
C PRO A 197 22.06 2.97 23.88
N ARG A 198 22.62 1.96 23.20
CA ARG A 198 22.70 0.54 23.60
C ARG A 198 21.42 -0.28 23.44
N VAL A 199 20.29 0.31 23.04
CA VAL A 199 19.12 -0.43 22.60
C VAL A 199 19.43 -1.09 21.25
N ARG A 200 19.00 -2.34 21.05
CA ARG A 200 19.16 -3.05 19.77
C ARG A 200 18.00 -2.74 18.83
N GLN A 201 18.25 -2.75 17.53
CA GLN A 201 17.17 -2.61 16.54
C GLN A 201 16.08 -3.67 16.74
N THR A 202 16.47 -4.93 17.06
CA THR A 202 15.53 -6.01 17.36
C THR A 202 14.68 -5.77 18.60
N ASP A 203 15.15 -5.01 19.60
CA ASP A 203 14.34 -4.63 20.77
C ASP A 203 13.23 -3.65 20.36
N LEU A 204 13.52 -2.72 19.43
CA LEU A 204 12.54 -1.80 18.85
C LEU A 204 11.47 -2.56 18.06
N THR A 205 11.90 -3.51 17.20
CA THR A 205 11.00 -4.38 16.43
C THR A 205 10.07 -5.18 17.35
N ALA A 206 10.61 -5.80 18.41
CA ALA A 206 9.80 -6.55 19.38
C ALA A 206 8.73 -5.68 20.05
N THR A 207 9.07 -4.42 20.35
CA THR A 207 8.10 -3.46 20.92
C THR A 207 7.03 -3.07 19.92
N PHE A 208 7.43 -2.76 18.67
CA PHE A 208 6.50 -2.43 17.60
C PHE A 208 5.50 -3.56 17.36
N LEU A 209 5.98 -4.77 17.07
CA LEU A 209 5.14 -5.93 16.76
C LEU A 209 4.17 -6.25 17.91
N ARG A 210 4.64 -6.22 19.16
CA ARG A 210 3.76 -6.42 20.31
C ARG A 210 2.64 -5.40 20.33
N THR A 211 2.99 -4.13 20.17
CA THR A 211 2.02 -3.03 20.29
C THR A 211 0.96 -3.06 19.19
N ILE A 212 1.34 -3.36 17.95
CA ILE A 212 0.37 -3.43 16.84
C ILE A 212 -0.62 -4.58 17.03
N PHE A 213 -0.15 -5.77 17.42
CA PHE A 213 -1.04 -6.91 17.62
C PHE A 213 -1.92 -6.76 18.85
N GLU A 214 -1.41 -6.17 19.94
CA GLU A 214 -2.23 -5.81 21.11
C GLU A 214 -3.33 -4.80 20.77
N ALA A 215 -3.09 -3.95 19.77
CA ALA A 215 -4.06 -2.96 19.31
C ALA A 215 -5.04 -3.50 18.23
N GLY A 216 -4.85 -4.71 17.74
CA GLY A 216 -5.75 -5.40 16.82
C GLY A 216 -5.37 -5.32 15.35
N ALA A 217 -4.11 -5.03 15.03
CA ALA A 217 -3.62 -5.14 13.65
C ALA A 217 -3.77 -6.59 13.13
N ASP A 218 -4.07 -6.73 11.85
CA ASP A 218 -4.15 -8.04 11.18
C ASP A 218 -2.76 -8.63 10.93
N ALA A 219 -1.84 -7.77 10.51
CA ALA A 219 -0.47 -8.16 10.15
C ALA A 219 0.50 -6.98 10.22
N ASN A 220 1.78 -7.29 10.32
CA ASN A 220 2.87 -6.43 9.91
C ASN A 220 3.10 -6.66 8.41
N ILE A 221 3.06 -5.62 7.58
CA ILE A 221 3.15 -5.74 6.12
C ILE A 221 4.51 -5.33 5.57
N LEU A 222 5.19 -4.44 6.27
CA LEU A 222 6.55 -4.04 5.99
C LEU A 222 7.37 -4.32 7.26
N ASP A 223 8.45 -5.08 7.13
CA ASP A 223 9.35 -5.31 8.25
C ASP A 223 9.78 -3.98 8.83
N PRO A 224 9.63 -3.78 10.17
CA PRO A 224 9.95 -2.50 10.77
C PRO A 224 11.41 -2.13 10.52
N ILE A 225 11.61 -1.00 9.87
CA ILE A 225 12.92 -0.51 9.47
C ILE A 225 13.38 0.55 10.47
N TRP A 226 14.51 0.29 11.12
CA TRP A 226 15.20 1.22 12.01
C TRP A 226 16.60 1.45 11.45
N GLN A 227 16.67 1.93 10.20
CA GLN A 227 17.91 2.03 9.46
C GLN A 227 18.78 3.16 10.00
N VAL A 228 19.94 2.79 10.52
CA VAL A 228 20.97 3.77 10.87
C VAL A 228 21.64 4.27 9.60
N MET A 229 21.51 5.56 9.37
CA MET A 229 21.98 6.21 8.14
C MET A 229 23.46 6.56 8.24
N PRO A 230 24.26 6.28 7.20
CA PRO A 230 25.66 6.71 7.16
C PRO A 230 25.75 8.22 6.97
N ALA A 231 26.88 8.82 7.38
CA ALA A 231 27.12 10.24 7.19
C ALA A 231 27.19 10.62 5.69
N ARG A 232 27.68 9.71 4.82
CA ARG A 232 27.75 9.92 3.38
C ARG A 232 26.92 8.89 2.66
N ILE A 233 26.23 9.29 1.61
CA ILE A 233 25.43 8.39 0.80
C ILE A 233 26.26 7.23 0.21
N ALA A 234 27.51 7.49 -0.14
CA ALA A 234 28.44 6.50 -0.66
C ALA A 234 28.80 5.37 0.34
N ASP A 235 28.52 5.54 1.61
CA ASP A 235 28.80 4.55 2.66
C ASP A 235 27.58 3.67 2.97
N GLY A 236 26.45 3.90 2.30
CA GLY A 236 25.22 3.16 2.51
C GLY A 236 25.16 1.83 1.75
N PRO A 237 24.37 0.85 2.25
CA PRO A 237 24.23 -0.46 1.61
C PRO A 237 23.54 -0.40 0.25
N TRP A 238 22.85 0.68 -0.05
CA TRP A 238 22.10 0.92 -1.30
C TRP A 238 22.92 1.58 -2.41
N THR A 239 24.15 2.01 -2.16
CA THR A 239 24.96 2.78 -3.12
C THR A 239 25.32 2.00 -4.38
N THR A 240 25.42 0.68 -4.29
CA THR A 240 25.75 -0.19 -5.42
C THR A 240 24.57 -0.41 -6.36
N THR A 241 23.35 -0.27 -5.87
CA THR A 241 22.11 -0.50 -6.61
C THR A 241 21.32 0.79 -6.86
N GLY A 242 21.65 1.86 -6.13
CA GLY A 242 20.83 3.09 -6.12
C GLY A 242 19.46 2.90 -5.50
N ASP A 243 19.22 1.76 -4.84
CA ASP A 243 17.94 1.38 -4.28
C ASP A 243 17.92 1.58 -2.77
N LEU A 244 17.10 2.54 -2.31
CA LEU A 244 16.81 2.77 -0.90
C LEU A 244 15.47 2.17 -0.47
N ALA A 245 14.71 1.60 -1.39
CA ALA A 245 13.36 1.14 -1.12
C ALA A 245 13.30 -0.03 -0.14
N CYS A 246 14.37 -0.81 -0.06
CA CYS A 246 14.44 -1.97 0.82
C CYS A 246 15.71 -1.94 1.67
N PRO A 247 15.83 -1.04 2.64
CA PRO A 247 16.91 -1.08 3.60
C PRO A 247 16.87 -2.39 4.39
N LEU A 248 17.99 -2.74 4.97
CA LEU A 248 18.14 -4.00 5.68
C LEU A 248 17.13 -4.11 6.83
N SER A 249 16.57 -5.29 6.98
CA SER A 249 15.74 -5.66 8.13
C SER A 249 16.49 -5.42 9.46
N SER A 250 15.74 -5.32 10.55
CA SER A 250 16.25 -5.13 11.90
C SER A 250 17.38 -6.09 12.25
N THR A 251 18.43 -5.59 12.84
CA THR A 251 19.62 -6.36 13.24
C THR A 251 19.88 -6.29 14.74
N GLU A 252 20.83 -7.10 15.23
CA GLU A 252 21.34 -7.04 16.62
C GLU A 252 22.21 -5.80 16.89
N ARG A 253 22.33 -4.86 15.94
CA ARG A 253 23.10 -3.64 16.13
C ARG A 253 22.55 -2.84 17.30
N GLN A 254 23.44 -2.50 18.23
CA GLN A 254 23.14 -1.56 19.29
C GLN A 254 23.28 -0.14 18.77
N LEU A 255 22.29 0.68 19.07
CA LEU A 255 22.30 2.09 18.72
C LEU A 255 23.34 2.84 19.55
N VAL A 256 23.95 3.85 18.97
CA VAL A 256 24.89 4.74 19.64
C VAL A 256 24.39 6.17 19.64
N GLU A 257 24.86 6.99 20.57
CA GLU A 257 24.50 8.41 20.62
C GLU A 257 24.88 9.12 19.32
N GLY A 258 23.93 9.84 18.75
CA GLY A 258 24.10 10.57 17.49
C GLY A 258 23.78 9.75 16.23
N ASP A 259 23.46 8.47 16.34
CA ASP A 259 22.91 7.73 15.18
C ASP A 259 21.69 8.48 14.63
N VAL A 260 21.67 8.67 13.33
CA VAL A 260 20.50 9.13 12.58
C VAL A 260 19.76 7.92 12.09
N ILE A 261 18.48 7.79 12.44
CA ILE A 261 17.66 6.64 12.08
C ILE A 261 16.57 7.10 11.12
N TRP A 262 16.49 6.45 9.98
CA TRP A 262 15.27 6.46 9.17
C TRP A 262 14.36 5.34 9.62
N VAL A 263 13.14 5.73 9.95
CA VAL A 263 12.06 4.82 10.32
C VAL A 263 11.18 4.65 9.12
N ASP A 264 10.85 3.40 8.83
CA ASP A 264 9.87 3.05 7.81
C ASP A 264 9.14 1.78 8.25
N THR A 265 7.81 1.80 8.21
CA THR A 265 7.02 0.66 8.65
C THR A 265 5.55 0.79 8.24
N GLY A 266 4.91 -0.35 8.09
CA GLY A 266 3.48 -0.42 7.79
C GLY A 266 2.82 -1.64 8.42
N ILE A 267 1.53 -1.52 8.68
CA ILE A 267 0.68 -2.59 9.19
C ILE A 267 -0.55 -2.78 8.32
N SER A 268 -1.23 -3.91 8.48
CA SER A 268 -2.58 -4.12 7.95
C SER A 268 -3.61 -4.06 9.06
N PHE A 269 -4.70 -3.30 8.82
CA PHE A 269 -5.90 -3.32 9.62
C PHE A 269 -7.13 -3.36 8.72
N GLY A 270 -7.96 -4.39 8.87
CA GLY A 270 -9.10 -4.57 8.00
C GLY A 270 -8.73 -4.90 6.55
N GLY A 271 -7.50 -5.37 6.29
CA GLY A 271 -6.96 -5.60 4.96
C GLY A 271 -6.46 -4.32 4.27
N PHE A 272 -6.45 -3.17 4.98
CA PHE A 272 -5.86 -1.91 4.50
C PHE A 272 -4.53 -1.65 5.16
N HIS A 273 -3.63 -1.10 4.38
CA HIS A 273 -2.27 -0.83 4.81
C HIS A 273 -2.15 0.57 5.40
N SER A 274 -1.25 0.73 6.35
CA SER A 274 -0.69 1.99 6.79
C SER A 274 0.72 2.14 6.26
N ASP A 275 1.20 3.37 6.25
CA ASP A 275 2.56 3.72 5.96
C ASP A 275 3.03 4.80 6.93
N PHE A 276 4.29 4.74 7.32
CA PHE A 276 4.84 5.69 8.30
C PHE A 276 6.35 5.79 8.20
N GLY A 277 6.83 6.99 7.95
CA GLY A 277 8.26 7.29 7.95
C GLY A 277 8.60 8.55 8.74
N ARG A 278 9.69 8.46 9.53
CA ARG A 278 10.27 9.59 10.29
C ARG A 278 11.78 9.45 10.37
N THR A 279 12.45 10.57 10.64
CA THR A 279 13.88 10.62 10.95
C THR A 279 14.08 10.95 12.41
N TRP A 280 14.83 10.11 13.12
CA TRP A 280 15.16 10.28 14.54
C TRP A 280 16.66 10.39 14.77
N ILE A 281 17.03 10.96 15.91
CA ILE A 281 18.42 11.04 16.40
C ILE A 281 18.50 10.39 17.78
N VAL A 282 19.44 9.48 17.95
CA VAL A 282 19.60 8.72 19.18
C VAL A 282 20.32 9.54 20.26
N GLY A 283 19.68 9.73 21.40
CA GLY A 283 20.31 10.18 22.64
C GLY A 283 20.78 11.64 22.67
N ARG A 284 20.55 12.42 21.63
CA ARG A 284 20.88 13.85 21.61
C ARG A 284 19.95 14.65 20.71
N GLU A 285 19.96 15.95 20.88
CA GLU A 285 19.28 16.89 19.98
C GLU A 285 19.96 16.96 18.59
N PRO A 286 19.19 17.31 17.53
CA PRO A 286 19.76 17.62 16.22
C PRO A 286 20.78 18.75 16.30
N ASP A 287 21.88 18.61 15.58
CA ASP A 287 22.82 19.71 15.39
C ASP A 287 22.32 20.73 14.33
N ALA A 288 23.09 21.80 14.13
CA ALA A 288 22.69 22.86 13.20
C ALA A 288 22.53 22.39 11.74
N ALA A 289 23.37 21.45 11.30
CA ALA A 289 23.30 20.91 9.93
C ALA A 289 22.04 20.03 9.76
N GLN A 290 21.74 19.20 10.75
CA GLN A 290 20.55 18.35 10.76
C GLN A 290 19.26 19.19 10.81
N ARG A 291 19.20 20.26 11.63
CA ARG A 291 18.07 21.18 11.62
C ARG A 291 17.91 21.90 10.28
N ALA A 292 19.00 22.30 9.65
CA ALA A 292 18.96 22.91 8.32
C ALA A 292 18.48 21.92 7.22
N GLN A 293 18.78 20.61 7.35
CA GLN A 293 18.21 19.58 6.47
C GLN A 293 16.70 19.45 6.66
N PHE A 294 16.23 19.37 7.91
CA PHE A 294 14.80 19.35 8.22
C PHE A 294 14.08 20.57 7.64
N GLU A 295 14.62 21.78 7.80
CA GLU A 295 14.04 22.99 7.25
C GLU A 295 13.99 22.99 5.71
N ARG A 296 14.97 22.35 5.03
CA ARG A 296 14.91 22.18 3.58
C ARG A 296 13.85 21.15 3.18
N TRP A 297 13.80 20.03 3.88
CA TRP A 297 12.77 19.02 3.68
C TRP A 297 11.37 19.62 3.86
N ARG A 298 11.19 20.40 4.93
CA ARG A 298 9.91 21.06 5.22
C ARG A 298 9.48 22.00 4.11
N ARG A 299 10.39 22.82 3.57
CA ARG A 299 10.08 23.69 2.43
C ARG A 299 9.68 22.91 1.18
N ILE A 300 10.32 21.77 0.91
CA ILE A 300 9.95 20.90 -0.23
C ILE A 300 8.54 20.33 0.01
N MET A 301 8.30 19.78 1.19
CA MET A 301 6.99 19.24 1.55
C MET A 301 5.90 20.31 1.45
N ASP A 302 6.11 21.48 2.04
CA ASP A 302 5.14 22.60 2.00
C ASP A 302 4.83 23.02 0.56
N ALA A 303 5.82 23.08 -0.33
CA ALA A 303 5.62 23.43 -1.73
C ALA A 303 4.79 22.37 -2.48
N VAL A 304 5.00 21.08 -2.21
CA VAL A 304 4.19 20.01 -2.78
C VAL A 304 2.77 20.07 -2.25
N LEU A 305 2.61 20.26 -0.94
CA LEU A 305 1.29 20.35 -0.29
C LEU A 305 0.46 21.53 -0.82
N GLU A 306 1.08 22.63 -1.19
CA GLU A 306 0.39 23.83 -1.73
C GLU A 306 -0.29 23.54 -3.07
N VAL A 307 0.26 22.67 -3.88
CA VAL A 307 -0.32 22.31 -5.20
C VAL A 307 -1.19 21.04 -5.17
N THR A 308 -1.16 20.31 -4.04
CA THR A 308 -1.86 19.02 -3.90
C THR A 308 -3.37 19.22 -3.72
N ARG A 309 -4.16 18.75 -4.71
CA ARG A 309 -5.64 18.75 -4.69
C ARG A 309 -6.17 17.87 -5.82
N ALA A 310 -7.45 17.60 -5.83
CA ALA A 310 -8.10 17.00 -7.00
C ALA A 310 -7.93 17.89 -8.24
N GLY A 311 -7.65 17.27 -9.39
CA GLY A 311 -7.36 17.95 -10.65
C GLY A 311 -5.88 18.34 -10.85
N ALA A 312 -5.05 18.34 -9.81
CA ALA A 312 -3.60 18.47 -9.98
C ALA A 312 -3.01 17.20 -10.64
N THR A 313 -1.98 17.37 -11.46
CA THR A 313 -1.26 16.25 -12.04
C THR A 313 -0.06 15.83 -11.17
N ALA A 314 0.42 14.60 -11.32
CA ALA A 314 1.66 14.19 -10.68
C ALA A 314 2.85 15.08 -11.13
N ALA A 315 2.80 15.63 -12.37
CA ALA A 315 3.79 16.58 -12.86
C ALA A 315 3.76 17.92 -12.11
N ASP A 316 2.61 18.39 -11.64
CA ASP A 316 2.51 19.59 -10.81
C ASP A 316 3.22 19.38 -9.47
N LEU A 317 3.02 18.21 -8.86
CA LEU A 317 3.66 17.86 -7.58
C LEU A 317 5.18 17.69 -7.73
N THR A 318 5.64 16.96 -8.75
CA THR A 318 7.08 16.77 -9.01
C THR A 318 7.76 18.08 -9.39
N GLY A 319 7.10 18.94 -10.16
CA GLY A 319 7.58 20.28 -10.51
C GLY A 319 7.79 21.16 -9.28
N ALA A 320 6.79 21.22 -8.38
CA ALA A 320 6.88 21.96 -7.13
C ALA A 320 8.03 21.44 -6.23
N ALA A 321 8.16 20.11 -6.11
CA ALA A 321 9.23 19.49 -5.33
C ALA A 321 10.63 19.84 -5.88
N ILE A 322 10.83 19.72 -7.21
CA ILE A 322 12.09 19.98 -7.86
C ILE A 322 12.44 21.47 -7.74
N GLU A 323 11.50 22.38 -7.96
CA GLU A 323 11.71 23.82 -7.79
C GLU A 323 12.16 24.18 -6.36
N ALA A 324 11.42 23.68 -5.35
CA ALA A 324 11.73 23.91 -3.94
C ALA A 324 13.07 23.28 -3.52
N ALA A 325 13.50 22.20 -4.19
CA ALA A 325 14.79 21.55 -3.99
C ALA A 325 15.94 22.20 -4.78
N GLY A 326 15.71 23.34 -5.44
CA GLY A 326 16.75 24.04 -6.20
C GLY A 326 17.10 23.40 -7.52
N GLY A 327 16.18 22.70 -8.15
CA GLY A 327 16.32 22.07 -9.48
C GLY A 327 16.76 20.61 -9.44
N MET A 328 16.89 20.01 -8.27
CA MET A 328 17.22 18.58 -8.10
C MET A 328 15.97 17.80 -7.70
N LYS A 329 15.90 16.53 -8.10
CA LYS A 329 14.86 15.62 -7.64
C LYS A 329 15.08 15.31 -6.15
N PRO A 330 14.13 15.62 -5.23
CA PRO A 330 14.27 15.30 -3.82
C PRO A 330 13.76 13.88 -3.51
N TRP A 331 14.11 12.90 -4.34
CA TRP A 331 13.92 11.46 -4.15
C TRP A 331 15.03 10.69 -4.86
N MET A 332 15.22 9.45 -4.46
CA MET A 332 16.30 8.62 -4.97
C MET A 332 15.98 8.08 -6.38
N PRO A 333 17.02 7.76 -7.19
CA PRO A 333 16.84 7.00 -8.42
C PRO A 333 16.10 5.68 -8.15
N HIS A 334 15.25 5.26 -9.08
CA HIS A 334 14.43 4.03 -8.99
C HIS A 334 13.44 4.02 -7.82
N PHE A 335 13.08 5.20 -7.35
CA PHE A 335 12.09 5.43 -6.33
C PHE A 335 11.06 6.45 -6.82
N TYR A 336 10.33 7.12 -5.93
CA TYR A 336 9.29 8.10 -6.26
C TYR A 336 9.26 9.23 -5.21
N LEU A 337 8.61 10.33 -5.54
CA LEU A 337 8.27 11.38 -4.58
C LEU A 337 7.12 10.95 -3.66
N GLY A 338 6.23 10.11 -4.19
CA GLY A 338 5.08 9.62 -3.45
C GLY A 338 4.31 8.55 -4.19
N HIS A 339 3.44 7.87 -3.48
CA HIS A 339 2.61 6.78 -3.99
C HIS A 339 1.24 6.75 -3.32
N GLY A 340 0.30 6.05 -3.96
CA GLY A 340 -0.99 5.75 -3.35
C GLY A 340 -0.87 4.67 -2.27
N LEU A 341 -1.81 4.69 -1.34
CA LEU A 341 -1.90 3.73 -0.23
C LEU A 341 -3.32 3.19 -0.15
N GLY A 342 -3.47 1.91 0.15
CA GLY A 342 -4.79 1.30 0.25
C GLY A 342 -4.73 -0.15 0.69
N ILE A 343 -5.25 -1.04 -0.16
CA ILE A 343 -5.14 -2.49 0.04
C ILE A 343 -3.75 -3.02 -0.33
N ASP A 344 -3.01 -2.26 -1.14
CA ASP A 344 -1.58 -2.45 -1.37
C ASP A 344 -0.80 -1.37 -0.60
N SER A 345 0.41 -1.70 -0.15
CA SER A 345 1.30 -0.74 0.54
C SER A 345 1.80 0.37 -0.38
N ALA A 346 1.90 0.07 -1.68
CA ALA A 346 2.13 1.05 -2.73
C ALA A 346 1.23 0.74 -3.92
N GLU A 347 0.33 1.65 -4.26
CA GLU A 347 -0.58 1.54 -5.39
C GLU A 347 -0.69 2.89 -6.13
N MET A 348 -1.51 2.96 -7.17
CA MET A 348 -1.79 4.24 -7.84
C MET A 348 -2.46 5.25 -6.87
N PRO A 349 -2.06 6.54 -6.98
CA PRO A 349 -1.17 7.17 -7.95
C PRO A 349 0.33 7.04 -7.61
N TYR A 350 1.21 6.82 -8.60
CA TYR A 350 2.66 6.95 -8.42
C TYR A 350 3.12 8.32 -8.93
N VAL A 351 3.84 9.07 -8.10
CA VAL A 351 4.28 10.45 -8.38
C VAL A 351 5.79 10.50 -8.46
N GLY A 352 6.35 10.92 -9.60
CA GLY A 352 7.79 11.07 -9.76
C GLY A 352 8.57 9.75 -9.95
N SER A 353 7.89 8.69 -10.38
CA SER A 353 8.50 7.39 -10.62
C SER A 353 9.33 7.34 -11.91
N ASP A 354 10.09 6.24 -12.09
CA ASP A 354 10.85 5.98 -13.33
C ASP A 354 9.98 5.67 -14.55
N ILE A 355 8.67 5.62 -14.42
CA ILE A 355 7.74 5.52 -15.56
C ILE A 355 7.89 6.73 -16.46
N GLY A 356 8.16 7.91 -15.89
CA GLY A 356 8.65 9.09 -16.60
C GLY A 356 7.66 10.26 -16.65
N GLU A 357 8.16 11.39 -17.16
CA GLU A 357 7.45 12.68 -17.14
C GLU A 357 6.11 12.66 -17.90
N ALA A 358 6.03 11.88 -18.99
CA ALA A 358 4.76 11.75 -19.74
C ALA A 358 3.67 11.04 -18.93
N PHE A 359 4.07 10.09 -18.09
CA PHE A 359 3.17 9.43 -17.16
C PHE A 359 2.70 10.41 -16.07
N ASP A 360 3.64 11.12 -15.43
CA ASP A 360 3.32 12.13 -14.40
C ASP A 360 2.38 13.22 -14.95
N ALA A 361 2.58 13.66 -16.21
CA ALA A 361 1.71 14.65 -16.86
C ALA A 361 0.31 14.11 -17.15
N SER A 362 0.14 12.80 -17.32
CA SER A 362 -1.14 12.15 -17.60
C SER A 362 -1.91 11.73 -16.35
N LEU A 363 -1.21 11.62 -15.22
CA LEU A 363 -1.77 11.15 -13.95
C LEU A 363 -2.40 12.31 -13.20
N VAL A 364 -3.73 12.33 -13.15
CA VAL A 364 -4.52 13.36 -12.48
C VAL A 364 -5.01 12.84 -11.14
N LEU A 365 -4.77 13.58 -10.06
CA LEU A 365 -5.28 13.27 -8.73
C LEU A 365 -6.81 13.49 -8.70
N ALA A 366 -7.51 12.63 -7.98
CA ALA A 366 -8.95 12.72 -7.79
C ALA A 366 -9.31 12.80 -6.30
N ASP A 367 -10.45 13.40 -6.03
CA ASP A 367 -11.07 13.40 -4.70
C ASP A 367 -11.25 11.96 -4.19
N GLY A 368 -10.88 11.71 -2.94
CA GLY A 368 -10.91 10.39 -2.32
C GLY A 368 -9.66 9.53 -2.57
N MET A 369 -8.66 9.99 -3.30
CA MET A 369 -7.36 9.32 -3.37
C MET A 369 -6.58 9.51 -2.06
N VAL A 370 -5.84 8.49 -1.67
CA VAL A 370 -4.89 8.60 -0.55
C VAL A 370 -3.48 8.58 -1.14
N LEU A 371 -2.65 9.51 -0.70
CA LEU A 371 -1.30 9.73 -1.18
C LEU A 371 -0.33 9.79 -0.01
N VAL A 372 0.75 9.02 -0.09
CA VAL A 372 1.94 9.14 0.75
C VAL A 372 2.93 10.04 0.03
N LEU A 373 3.46 11.05 0.70
CA LEU A 373 4.52 11.93 0.19
C LEU A 373 5.75 11.77 1.07
N GLU A 374 6.91 11.51 0.43
CA GLU A 374 8.14 11.13 1.15
C GLU A 374 9.42 11.72 0.53
N PRO A 375 9.51 13.05 0.37
CA PRO A 375 10.72 13.66 -0.16
C PRO A 375 11.93 13.39 0.74
N ILE A 376 13.10 13.35 0.12
CA ILE A 376 14.38 13.08 0.77
C ILE A 376 15.31 14.26 0.58
N VAL A 377 15.96 14.70 1.65
CA VAL A 377 17.07 15.64 1.61
C VAL A 377 18.32 14.92 2.09
N TRP A 378 19.37 14.92 1.26
CA TRP A 378 20.65 14.29 1.61
C TRP A 378 21.81 15.25 1.40
N GLU A 379 22.71 15.28 2.37
CA GLU A 379 23.97 15.98 2.29
C GLU A 379 25.07 15.18 2.97
N ASP A 380 26.17 14.98 2.26
CA ASP A 380 27.32 14.28 2.86
C ASP A 380 27.85 15.01 4.10
N GLY A 381 28.07 14.24 5.15
CA GLY A 381 28.55 14.69 6.44
C GLY A 381 27.49 14.81 7.53
N ALA A 382 26.20 14.85 7.18
CA ALA A 382 25.10 15.01 8.15
C ALA A 382 24.04 13.91 8.05
N ALA A 383 24.29 12.84 7.32
CA ALA A 383 23.29 11.85 6.89
C ALA A 383 22.16 12.51 6.09
N GLY A 384 21.01 11.88 5.96
CA GLY A 384 19.86 12.42 5.26
C GLY A 384 18.69 12.69 6.19
N TYR A 385 17.69 13.40 5.68
CA TYR A 385 16.39 13.54 6.32
C TYR A 385 15.29 13.03 5.39
N ARG A 386 14.45 12.14 5.90
CA ARG A 386 13.23 11.63 5.26
C ARG A 386 12.12 11.53 6.30
N SER A 387 10.96 11.98 5.95
CA SER A 387 9.71 11.73 6.68
C SER A 387 8.59 11.61 5.68
N GLU A 388 7.50 11.01 6.08
CA GLU A 388 6.34 10.77 5.24
C GLU A 388 5.10 11.45 5.79
N GLU A 389 4.24 11.89 4.88
CA GLU A 389 2.90 12.36 5.18
C GLU A 389 1.88 11.57 4.38
N VAL A 390 0.87 11.04 5.09
CA VAL A 390 -0.27 10.37 4.45
C VAL A 390 -1.43 11.34 4.37
N LEU A 391 -1.91 11.57 3.16
CA LEU A 391 -2.90 12.58 2.82
C LEU A 391 -4.13 11.95 2.17
N LEU A 392 -5.32 12.43 2.54
CA LEU A 392 -6.53 12.25 1.74
C LEU A 392 -6.66 13.45 0.80
N ILE A 393 -6.70 13.20 -0.49
CA ILE A 393 -6.95 14.23 -1.50
C ILE A 393 -8.43 14.62 -1.47
N THR A 394 -8.69 15.93 -1.47
CA THR A 394 -10.04 16.51 -1.49
C THR A 394 -10.22 17.41 -2.70
N GLU A 395 -11.47 17.85 -2.98
CA GLU A 395 -11.79 18.73 -4.09
C GLU A 395 -10.94 20.01 -4.06
N ASP A 396 -10.82 20.65 -2.89
CA ASP A 396 -10.17 21.95 -2.75
C ASP A 396 -8.73 21.87 -2.20
N GLY A 397 -8.22 20.67 -1.88
CA GLY A 397 -6.89 20.51 -1.26
C GLY A 397 -6.64 19.08 -0.78
N TRP A 398 -6.29 18.95 0.49
CA TRP A 398 -6.01 17.67 1.14
C TRP A 398 -6.31 17.72 2.65
N GLU A 399 -6.50 16.55 3.23
CA GLU A 399 -6.61 16.37 4.68
C GLU A 399 -5.49 15.44 5.18
N PRO A 400 -4.85 15.75 6.33
CA PRO A 400 -3.88 14.82 6.90
C PRO A 400 -4.59 13.57 7.43
N MET A 401 -3.99 12.42 7.18
CA MET A 401 -4.44 11.15 7.75
C MET A 401 -3.56 10.71 8.93
N THR A 402 -2.36 11.30 9.08
CA THR A 402 -1.42 11.12 10.18
C THR A 402 -1.31 12.42 11.00
N ASP A 403 -1.05 12.27 12.30
CA ASP A 403 -0.83 13.40 13.24
C ASP A 403 0.29 13.03 14.22
N TYR A 404 1.47 12.74 13.67
CA TYR A 404 2.64 12.38 14.48
C TYR A 404 3.74 13.45 14.36
N PRO A 405 4.30 13.91 15.48
CA PRO A 405 5.29 14.99 15.46
C PRO A 405 6.58 14.57 14.74
N TYR A 406 7.36 15.59 14.35
CA TYR A 406 8.71 15.43 13.78
C TYR A 406 9.80 15.43 14.85
N ASP A 407 9.46 15.17 16.10
CA ASP A 407 10.44 15.13 17.20
C ASP A 407 11.65 14.23 16.84
N PRO A 408 12.91 14.67 17.01
CA PRO A 408 13.35 15.85 17.77
C PRO A 408 13.61 17.13 16.93
N PHE A 409 12.99 17.30 15.77
CA PHE A 409 13.22 18.45 14.88
C PHE A 409 12.23 19.62 15.08
#